data_f48a49a6b5acc8c674098531fefee695
#
_entry.id   f48a49a6b5acc8c674098531fefee695
#
_cell.length_a   1.000
_cell.length_b   1.000
_cell.length_c   1.000
_cell.angle_alpha   90.00
_cell.angle_beta   90.00
_cell.angle_gamma   90.00
#
_symmetry.space_group_name_H-M   'P 1'
#
loop_
_entity.id
_entity.type
_entity.pdbx_description
1 polymer ?
#
loop_
_entity_poly.entity_id
_entity_poly.type
_entity_poly.pdbx_seq_one_letter_code
_entity_poly.pdbx_strand_id
1 'polypeptide(L)'
;MFKQSKLVSALAVAGIALFGASAAQAQIVKIDGSSTVYPITEAVAEEFQKAKKNAIKVTVGISGTGGGFKKFCRGEIDIANASRPILKKEMEACKEAGIEY
;
A
#
# COMPACT_ATOMS: atom_id res chain seq x y z
N MET A 1 -41.58 11.51 26.31
CA MET A 1 -41.49 11.09 24.91
C MET A 1 -40.61 11.99 24.07
N PHE A 2 -40.81 13.30 24.09
CA PHE A 2 -40.01 14.23 23.28
C PHE A 2 -38.53 14.26 23.64
N LYS A 3 -38.14 14.08 24.91
CA LYS A 3 -36.76 14.06 25.37
C LYS A 3 -35.98 12.83 24.89
N GLN A 4 -36.64 11.68 24.72
CA GLN A 4 -35.98 10.45 24.27
C GLN A 4 -35.63 10.49 22.78
N SER A 5 -36.50 11.06 21.94
CA SER A 5 -36.23 11.18 20.52
C SER A 5 -35.08 12.13 20.20
N LYS A 6 -34.92 13.21 21.01
CA LYS A 6 -33.76 14.11 20.88
C LYS A 6 -32.43 13.43 21.26
N LEU A 7 -32.42 12.58 22.29
CA LEU A 7 -31.25 11.83 22.70
C LEU A 7 -30.83 10.80 21.65
N VAL A 8 -31.77 10.10 21.04
CA VAL A 8 -31.47 9.12 19.97
C VAL A 8 -30.88 9.82 18.75
N SER A 9 -31.39 11.00 18.39
CA SER A 9 -30.82 11.77 17.27
C SER A 9 -29.37 12.21 17.53
N ALA A 10 -29.06 12.64 18.74
CA ALA A 10 -27.72 13.03 19.13
C ALA A 10 -26.71 11.85 19.04
N LEU A 11 -27.10 10.66 19.46
CA LEU A 11 -26.29 9.44 19.37
C LEU A 11 -26.02 9.04 17.92
N ALA A 12 -26.99 9.16 17.03
CA ALA A 12 -26.83 8.87 15.60
C ALA A 12 -25.80 9.80 14.95
N VAL A 13 -25.82 11.09 15.27
CA VAL A 13 -24.85 12.08 14.77
C VAL A 13 -23.45 11.77 15.27
N ALA A 14 -23.27 11.41 16.53
CA ALA A 14 -21.99 11.04 17.09
C ALA A 14 -21.40 9.79 16.41
N GLY A 15 -22.22 8.78 16.08
CA GLY A 15 -21.80 7.58 15.36
C GLY A 15 -21.29 7.88 13.96
N ILE A 16 -21.95 8.76 13.22
CA ILE A 16 -21.52 9.18 11.87
C ILE A 16 -20.18 9.92 11.92
N ALA A 17 -19.96 10.79 12.89
CA ALA A 17 -18.72 11.52 13.07
C ALA A 17 -17.54 10.58 13.34
N LEU A 18 -17.71 9.53 14.13
CA LEU A 18 -16.68 8.51 14.40
C LEU A 18 -16.33 7.71 13.14
N PHE A 19 -17.28 7.33 12.31
CA PHE A 19 -17.06 6.66 11.04
C PHE A 19 -16.27 7.55 10.06
N GLY A 20 -16.59 8.83 9.98
CA GLY A 20 -15.87 9.78 9.13
C GLY A 20 -14.41 9.95 9.54
N ALA A 21 -14.10 9.96 10.84
CA ALA A 21 -12.72 10.05 11.35
C ALA A 21 -11.86 8.82 11.00
N SER A 22 -12.43 7.59 11.01
CA SER A 22 -11.69 6.37 10.69
C SER A 22 -11.40 6.20 9.19
N ALA A 23 -12.10 6.90 8.29
CA ALA A 23 -11.89 6.84 6.85
C ALA A 23 -10.73 7.70 6.36
N ALA A 24 -10.08 8.48 7.23
CA ALA A 24 -9.05 9.47 6.86
C ALA A 24 -7.61 8.95 6.99
N GLN A 25 -7.37 7.64 7.01
CA GLN A 25 -6.02 7.07 7.10
C GLN A 25 -5.26 7.17 5.78
N ALA A 26 -3.97 7.54 5.86
CA ALA A 26 -3.09 7.59 4.71
C ALA A 26 -2.87 6.20 4.11
N GLN A 27 -2.82 6.12 2.78
CA GLN A 27 -2.45 4.90 2.06
C GLN A 27 -0.94 4.71 2.09
N ILE A 28 -0.51 3.46 2.05
CA ILE A 28 0.91 3.09 1.97
C ILE A 28 1.11 2.24 0.72
N VAL A 29 2.03 2.68 -0.16
CA VAL A 29 2.49 1.90 -1.30
C VAL A 29 3.80 1.23 -0.90
N LYS A 30 3.86 -0.09 -0.98
CA LYS A 30 5.03 -0.88 -0.59
C LYS A 30 5.79 -1.32 -1.83
N ILE A 31 7.04 -0.89 -1.93
CA ILE A 31 7.93 -1.22 -3.05
C ILE A 31 9.17 -1.92 -2.48
N ASP A 32 9.62 -2.97 -3.15
CA ASP A 32 10.84 -3.68 -2.76
C ASP A 32 11.46 -4.34 -3.97
N GLY A 33 12.72 -4.66 -3.91
CA GLY A 33 13.40 -5.39 -4.96
C GLY A 33 14.84 -4.93 -5.20
N SER A 34 15.17 -4.66 -6.46
CA SER A 34 16.51 -4.38 -6.94
C SER A 34 17.22 -3.25 -6.20
N SER A 35 18.42 -3.54 -5.70
CA SER A 35 19.32 -2.53 -5.13
C SER A 35 19.87 -1.56 -6.19
N THR A 36 19.97 -2.01 -7.45
CA THR A 36 20.39 -1.18 -8.57
C THR A 36 19.35 -0.11 -8.92
N VAL A 37 18.07 -0.46 -8.86
CA VAL A 37 16.94 0.44 -9.15
C VAL A 37 16.59 1.32 -7.94
N TYR A 38 16.96 0.90 -6.75
CA TYR A 38 16.61 1.56 -5.48
C TYR A 38 16.82 3.08 -5.48
N PRO A 39 18.00 3.63 -5.87
CA PRO A 39 18.21 5.08 -5.81
C PRO A 39 17.21 5.87 -6.65
N ILE A 40 16.84 5.33 -7.81
CA ILE A 40 15.88 5.97 -8.72
C ILE A 40 14.47 5.90 -8.11
N THR A 41 14.09 4.73 -7.62
CA THR A 41 12.77 4.52 -7.01
C THR A 41 12.60 5.39 -5.76
N GLU A 42 13.64 5.49 -4.93
CA GLU A 42 13.60 6.32 -3.72
C GLU A 42 13.42 7.80 -4.06
N ALA A 43 14.13 8.29 -5.07
CA ALA A 43 14.00 9.69 -5.52
C ALA A 43 12.59 9.97 -6.05
N VAL A 44 12.05 9.09 -6.87
CA VAL A 44 10.69 9.21 -7.41
C VAL A 44 9.65 9.13 -6.29
N ALA A 45 9.83 8.21 -5.35
CA ALA A 45 8.94 8.06 -4.20
C ALA A 45 8.90 9.33 -3.34
N GLU A 46 10.05 9.95 -3.12
CA GLU A 46 10.13 11.21 -2.37
C GLU A 46 9.36 12.33 -3.07
N GLU A 47 9.56 12.50 -4.36
CA GLU A 47 8.84 13.51 -5.16
C GLU A 47 7.33 13.22 -5.20
N PHE A 48 6.95 11.96 -5.32
CA PHE A 48 5.55 11.56 -5.30
C PHE A 48 4.88 11.90 -3.97
N GLN A 49 5.54 11.60 -2.85
CA GLN A 49 5.01 11.91 -1.52
C GLN A 49 4.83 13.41 -1.32
N LYS A 50 5.78 14.23 -1.80
CA LYS A 50 5.67 15.69 -1.78
C LYS A 50 4.49 16.18 -2.63
N ALA A 51 4.33 15.65 -3.84
CA ALA A 51 3.23 16.01 -4.74
C ALA A 51 1.86 15.68 -4.14
N LYS A 52 1.77 14.63 -3.35
CA LYS A 52 0.55 14.21 -2.67
C LYS A 52 0.43 14.78 -1.25
N LYS A 53 1.30 15.71 -0.87
CA LYS A 53 1.30 16.36 0.46
C LYS A 53 1.29 15.34 1.61
N ASN A 54 2.03 14.24 1.45
CA ASN A 54 2.14 13.12 2.40
C ASN A 54 0.81 12.39 2.69
N ALA A 55 -0.20 12.55 1.85
CA ALA A 55 -1.44 11.78 1.95
C ALA A 55 -1.24 10.31 1.56
N ILE A 56 -0.25 10.04 0.70
CA ILE A 56 0.15 8.68 0.30
C ILE A 56 1.62 8.51 0.67
N LYS A 57 1.92 7.50 1.48
CA LYS A 57 3.28 7.16 1.86
C LYS A 57 3.81 6.03 0.97
N VAL A 58 5.11 6.07 0.69
CA VAL A 58 5.78 5.04 -0.11
C VAL A 58 6.95 4.50 0.70
N THR A 59 7.01 3.18 0.84
CA THR A 59 8.16 2.49 1.45
C THR A 59 8.93 1.79 0.35
N VAL A 60 10.26 1.89 0.36
CA VAL A 60 11.13 1.27 -0.64
C VAL A 60 12.17 0.42 0.05
N GLY A 61 12.17 -0.88 -0.23
CA GLY A 61 13.15 -1.83 0.28
C GLY A 61 14.18 -2.25 -0.77
N ILE A 62 15.22 -2.94 -0.35
CA ILE A 62 16.35 -3.36 -1.19
C ILE A 62 16.70 -4.84 -0.98
N SER A 63 15.70 -5.72 -0.99
CA SER A 63 15.95 -7.16 -0.83
C SER A 63 16.53 -7.86 -2.06
N GLY A 64 16.76 -7.11 -3.14
CA GLY A 64 17.24 -7.63 -4.42
C GLY A 64 16.08 -8.00 -5.36
N THR A 65 16.38 -8.14 -6.67
CA THR A 65 15.36 -8.46 -7.68
C THR A 65 14.60 -9.73 -7.33
N GLY A 66 15.29 -10.82 -7.02
CA GLY A 66 14.68 -12.10 -6.65
C GLY A 66 13.87 -12.00 -5.36
N GLY A 67 14.38 -11.29 -4.36
CA GLY A 67 13.65 -11.03 -3.11
C GLY A 67 12.38 -10.23 -3.33
N GLY A 68 12.44 -9.24 -4.23
CA GLY A 68 11.27 -8.47 -4.62
C GLY A 68 10.19 -9.32 -5.27
N PHE A 69 10.56 -10.20 -6.21
CA PHE A 69 9.60 -11.13 -6.82
C PHE A 69 8.98 -12.09 -5.81
N LYS A 70 9.77 -12.61 -4.85
CA LYS A 70 9.24 -13.45 -3.79
C LYS A 70 8.17 -12.76 -2.98
N LYS A 71 8.44 -11.54 -2.54
CA LYS A 71 7.50 -10.73 -1.75
C LYS A 71 6.26 -10.39 -2.57
N PHE A 72 6.44 -10.02 -3.83
CA PHE A 72 5.34 -9.71 -4.73
C PHE A 72 4.43 -10.91 -4.93
N CYS A 73 4.98 -12.09 -5.22
CA CYS A 73 4.20 -13.30 -5.43
C CYS A 73 3.56 -13.87 -4.14
N ARG A 74 3.87 -13.30 -2.98
CA ARG A 74 3.21 -13.59 -1.70
C ARG A 74 2.15 -12.54 -1.35
N GLY A 75 2.01 -11.50 -2.17
CA GLY A 75 1.10 -10.40 -1.89
C GLY A 75 1.58 -9.46 -0.79
N GLU A 76 2.88 -9.45 -0.48
CA GLU A 76 3.45 -8.64 0.60
C GLU A 76 3.77 -7.21 0.18
N ILE A 77 3.95 -6.96 -1.11
CA ILE A 77 4.28 -5.65 -1.67
C ILE A 77 3.42 -5.34 -2.90
N ASP A 78 3.35 -4.06 -3.26
CA ASP A 78 2.54 -3.58 -4.39
C ASP A 78 3.34 -3.51 -5.68
N ILE A 79 4.64 -3.17 -5.60
CA ILE A 79 5.52 -3.01 -6.76
C ILE A 79 6.85 -3.71 -6.48
N ALA A 80 7.27 -4.57 -7.38
CA ALA A 80 8.59 -5.18 -7.35
C ALA A 80 9.53 -4.47 -8.32
N ASN A 81 10.64 -3.96 -7.83
CA ASN A 81 11.70 -3.40 -8.68
C ASN A 81 12.60 -4.52 -9.18
N ALA A 82 12.88 -4.52 -10.47
CA ALA A 82 13.69 -5.58 -11.08
C ALA A 82 14.76 -5.01 -11.99
N SER A 83 15.94 -5.59 -11.92
CA SER A 83 17.06 -5.34 -12.85
C SER A 83 17.25 -6.48 -13.86
N ARG A 84 16.32 -7.43 -13.88
CA ARG A 84 16.23 -8.51 -14.86
C ARG A 84 14.75 -8.88 -15.07
N PRO A 85 14.39 -9.58 -16.16
CA PRO A 85 13.07 -10.12 -16.33
C PRO A 85 12.71 -11.16 -15.28
N ILE A 86 11.41 -11.33 -15.05
CA ILE A 86 10.90 -12.39 -14.18
C ILE A 86 11.22 -13.77 -14.75
N LEU A 87 11.63 -14.70 -13.88
CA LEU A 87 11.96 -16.07 -14.27
C LEU A 87 10.69 -16.95 -14.25
N LYS A 88 10.73 -18.05 -14.99
CA LYS A 88 9.63 -19.00 -15.07
C LYS A 88 9.18 -19.50 -13.69
N LYS A 89 10.14 -19.85 -12.82
CA LYS A 89 9.85 -20.31 -11.44
C LYS A 89 9.15 -19.25 -10.61
N GLU A 90 9.46 -17.96 -10.86
CA GLU A 90 8.84 -16.84 -10.19
C GLU A 90 7.42 -16.61 -10.71
N MET A 91 7.22 -16.74 -12.03
CA MET A 91 5.90 -16.70 -12.63
C MET A 91 4.99 -17.79 -12.06
N GLU A 92 5.52 -19.00 -11.92
CA GLU A 92 4.80 -20.15 -11.36
C GLU A 92 4.41 -19.91 -9.89
N ALA A 93 5.31 -19.35 -9.10
CA ALA A 93 5.03 -19.00 -7.70
C ALA A 93 3.90 -17.96 -7.58
N CYS A 94 3.91 -16.92 -8.42
CA CYS A 94 2.84 -15.95 -8.49
C CYS A 94 1.51 -16.59 -8.89
N LYS A 95 1.54 -17.44 -9.90
CA LYS A 95 0.35 -18.15 -10.40
C LYS A 95 -0.27 -19.03 -9.32
N GLU A 96 0.54 -19.81 -8.60
CA GLU A 96 0.09 -20.65 -7.50
C GLU A 96 -0.57 -19.85 -6.39
N ALA A 97 -0.07 -18.65 -6.12
CA ALA A 97 -0.62 -17.74 -5.12
C ALA A 97 -1.81 -16.92 -5.62
N GLY A 98 -2.15 -17.01 -6.90
CA GLY A 98 -3.23 -16.23 -7.50
C GLY A 98 -2.89 -14.75 -7.68
N ILE A 99 -1.60 -14.41 -7.72
CA ILE A 99 -1.11 -13.03 -7.90
C ILE A 99 -0.81 -12.79 -9.39
N GLU A 100 -1.40 -11.75 -9.94
CA GLU A 100 -1.14 -11.28 -11.30
C GLU A 100 0.06 -10.34 -11.33
N TYR A 101 0.85 -10.42 -12.40
CA TYR A 101 2.03 -9.56 -12.58
C TYR A 101 2.09 -8.96 -13.98
#